data_f967f333e1dc572cb3adf95067bc5627
#
_entry.id   f967f333e1dc572cb3adf95067bc5627
#
_cell.length_a   1.000
_cell.length_b   1.000
_cell.length_c   1.000
_cell.angle_alpha   90.00
_cell.angle_beta   90.00
_cell.angle_gamma   90.00
#
_symmetry.space_group_name_H-M   'P 1'
#
loop_
_entity.id
_entity.type
_entity.pdbx_description
1 polymer ?
#
loop_
_entity_poly.entity_id
_entity_poly.type
_entity_poly.pdbx_seq_one_letter_code
_entity_poly.pdbx_strand_id
1 'polypeptide(L)'
;MSDLVDWPAPERNKGPILEVLRRVLPERGTVLEIASATGQHIAHFAAALPHLTWQPSDVTDEHLKNLVARRDHAALPNLLPPVRLDVAEFPWPVSAVSAIYNANMIHISPWQATLGLFRGAGNVLASGAPLVTYGPYAIDGQHVSDSNLEFDQSLRSRNPEWGVRDLADVSRVALDHGFELEERIAMPANNFTLVWRKG
;
A
#
# COMPACT_ATOMS: atom_id res chain seq x y z
N MET A 1 27.00 -7.07 8.66
CA MET A 1 25.52 -7.19 8.57
C MET A 1 25.00 -5.78 8.60
N SER A 2 24.30 -5.32 7.56
CA SER A 2 23.63 -4.01 7.60
C SER A 2 22.51 -4.11 8.62
N ASP A 3 22.47 -3.18 9.57
CA ASP A 3 21.36 -3.09 10.51
C ASP A 3 20.09 -2.79 9.71
N LEU A 4 19.07 -3.64 9.86
CA LEU A 4 17.79 -3.43 9.22
C LEU A 4 17.08 -2.25 9.87
N VAL A 5 16.53 -1.37 9.05
CA VAL A 5 15.74 -0.24 9.54
C VAL A 5 14.33 -0.73 9.85
N ASP A 6 13.90 -0.56 11.10
CA ASP A 6 12.55 -0.89 11.55
C ASP A 6 11.81 0.36 12.02
N TRP A 7 10.58 0.52 11.54
CA TRP A 7 9.68 1.58 11.98
C TRP A 7 8.61 1.03 12.92
N PRO A 8 8.23 1.79 13.98
CA PRO A 8 7.25 1.31 14.94
C PRO A 8 5.83 1.09 14.37
N ALA A 9 5.44 1.87 13.34
CA ALA A 9 4.10 1.77 12.78
C ALA A 9 3.85 0.43 12.06
N PRO A 10 4.71 -0.03 11.14
CA PRO A 10 4.58 -1.37 10.54
C PRO A 10 4.55 -2.49 11.58
N GLU A 11 5.34 -2.41 12.65
CA GLU A 11 5.34 -3.42 13.70
C GLU A 11 3.97 -3.56 14.38
N ARG A 12 3.28 -2.44 14.60
CA ARG A 12 1.97 -2.45 15.24
C ARG A 12 0.83 -2.91 14.34
N ASN A 13 0.91 -2.64 13.04
CA ASN A 13 -0.22 -2.84 12.13
C ASN A 13 -0.10 -4.06 11.20
N LYS A 14 1.11 -4.64 11.02
CA LYS A 14 1.34 -5.78 10.12
C LYS A 14 0.45 -6.99 10.44
N GLY A 15 0.23 -7.31 11.71
CA GLY A 15 -0.62 -8.42 12.14
C GLY A 15 -2.09 -8.20 11.75
N PRO A 16 -2.75 -7.13 12.21
CA PRO A 16 -4.11 -6.79 11.81
C PRO A 16 -4.31 -6.70 10.29
N ILE A 17 -3.35 -6.13 9.56
CA ILE A 17 -3.42 -6.07 8.09
C ILE A 17 -3.34 -7.47 7.47
N LEU A 18 -2.46 -8.33 7.98
CA LEU A 18 -2.33 -9.72 7.49
C LEU A 18 -3.67 -10.48 7.57
N GLU A 19 -4.44 -10.30 8.65
CA GLU A 19 -5.74 -10.97 8.79
C GLU A 19 -6.73 -10.55 7.68
N VAL A 20 -6.69 -9.29 7.27
CA VAL A 20 -7.47 -8.83 6.11
C VAL A 20 -6.94 -9.44 4.82
N LEU A 21 -5.61 -9.38 4.60
CA LEU A 21 -4.98 -9.89 3.38
C LEU A 21 -5.23 -11.39 3.18
N ARG A 22 -5.24 -12.21 4.24
CA ARG A 22 -5.58 -13.64 4.19
C ARG A 22 -6.95 -13.90 3.57
N ARG A 23 -7.89 -12.98 3.76
CA ARG A 23 -9.26 -13.13 3.32
C ARG A 23 -9.51 -12.60 1.91
N VAL A 24 -8.81 -11.53 1.53
CA VAL A 24 -9.11 -10.79 0.30
C VAL A 24 -8.17 -11.05 -0.85
N LEU A 25 -6.94 -11.55 -0.57
CA LEU A 25 -5.98 -11.88 -1.61
C LEU A 25 -6.35 -13.21 -2.33
N PRO A 26 -5.96 -13.37 -3.60
CA PRO A 26 -6.20 -14.61 -4.34
C PRO A 26 -5.37 -15.77 -3.79
N GLU A 27 -5.79 -17.00 -4.10
CA GLU A 27 -5.08 -18.22 -3.67
C GLU A 27 -3.69 -18.39 -4.32
N ARG A 28 -3.40 -17.68 -5.40
CA ARG A 28 -2.12 -17.74 -6.12
C ARG A 28 -1.89 -16.49 -6.95
N GLY A 29 -0.63 -16.24 -7.27
CA GLY A 29 -0.21 -15.14 -8.13
C GLY A 29 0.76 -14.18 -7.45
N THR A 30 0.98 -13.05 -8.08
CA THR A 30 1.91 -12.02 -7.59
C THR A 30 1.15 -10.87 -6.96
N VAL A 31 1.53 -10.51 -5.74
CA VAL A 31 1.07 -9.30 -5.04
C VAL A 31 2.16 -8.24 -5.16
N LEU A 32 1.81 -7.09 -5.74
CA LEU A 32 2.67 -5.91 -5.79
C LEU A 32 2.43 -5.06 -4.55
N GLU A 33 3.47 -4.82 -3.76
CA GLU A 33 3.42 -3.80 -2.71
C GLU A 33 3.99 -2.48 -3.24
N ILE A 34 3.17 -1.44 -3.20
CA ILE A 34 3.55 -0.07 -3.58
C ILE A 34 4.08 0.67 -2.35
N ALA A 35 5.24 1.35 -2.50
CA ALA A 35 5.92 2.09 -1.44
C ALA A 35 6.23 1.21 -0.22
N SER A 36 7.00 0.16 -0.44
CA SER A 36 7.35 -0.86 0.58
C SER A 36 8.30 -0.32 1.67
N ALA A 37 8.95 0.82 1.47
CA ALA A 37 9.79 1.54 2.43
C ALA A 37 10.84 0.66 3.13
N THR A 38 10.64 0.31 4.40
CA THR A 38 11.55 -0.56 5.18
C THR A 38 11.44 -2.04 4.85
N GLY A 39 10.39 -2.44 4.11
CA GLY A 39 10.10 -3.83 3.76
C GLY A 39 9.59 -4.71 4.91
N GLN A 40 9.23 -4.12 6.06
CA GLN A 40 8.72 -4.88 7.21
C GLN A 40 7.39 -5.58 6.88
N HIS A 41 6.47 -4.89 6.21
CA HIS A 41 5.19 -5.45 5.77
C HIS A 41 5.40 -6.62 4.81
N ILE A 42 6.08 -6.38 3.70
CA ILE A 42 6.21 -7.38 2.65
C ILE A 42 6.95 -8.64 3.11
N ALA A 43 8.00 -8.49 3.93
CA ALA A 43 8.70 -9.65 4.49
C ALA A 43 7.80 -10.46 5.43
N HIS A 44 7.00 -9.77 6.27
CA HIS A 44 6.04 -10.41 7.15
C HIS A 44 4.94 -11.15 6.37
N PHE A 45 4.39 -10.51 5.34
CA PHE A 45 3.31 -11.11 4.53
C PHE A 45 3.83 -12.24 3.66
N ALA A 46 5.02 -12.11 3.07
CA ALA A 46 5.64 -13.17 2.27
C ALA A 46 5.90 -14.44 3.11
N ALA A 47 6.36 -14.28 4.35
CA ALA A 47 6.53 -15.40 5.27
C ALA A 47 5.19 -16.07 5.66
N ALA A 48 4.15 -15.26 5.87
CA ALA A 48 2.84 -15.73 6.34
C ALA A 48 1.95 -16.29 5.23
N LEU A 49 2.21 -15.93 3.96
CA LEU A 49 1.45 -16.30 2.76
C LEU A 49 2.40 -16.87 1.68
N PRO A 50 3.02 -18.04 1.92
CA PRO A 50 4.05 -18.60 1.06
C PRO A 50 3.53 -19.07 -0.32
N HIS A 51 2.23 -19.18 -0.49
CA HIS A 51 1.56 -19.53 -1.75
C HIS A 51 1.47 -18.35 -2.74
N LEU A 52 1.76 -17.12 -2.28
CA LEU A 52 1.80 -15.92 -3.09
C LEU A 52 3.24 -15.49 -3.35
N THR A 53 3.50 -14.93 -4.51
CA THR A 53 4.74 -14.25 -4.84
C THR A 53 4.60 -12.77 -4.49
N TRP A 54 5.62 -12.18 -3.85
CA TRP A 54 5.58 -10.80 -3.38
C TRP A 54 6.59 -9.94 -4.10
N GLN A 55 6.11 -8.89 -4.75
CA GLN A 55 6.93 -7.91 -5.48
C GLN A 55 6.99 -6.61 -4.70
N PRO A 56 8.10 -6.30 -4.01
CA PRO A 56 8.29 -4.99 -3.37
C PRO A 56 8.59 -3.91 -4.40
N SER A 57 8.13 -2.69 -4.13
CA SER A 57 8.48 -1.54 -4.95
C SER A 57 8.60 -0.25 -4.12
N ASP A 58 9.46 0.65 -4.56
CA ASP A 58 9.57 2.00 -4.00
C ASP A 58 10.17 2.96 -5.03
N VAL A 59 10.05 4.26 -4.77
CA VAL A 59 10.55 5.31 -5.67
C VAL A 59 11.97 5.77 -5.31
N THR A 60 12.39 5.62 -4.04
CA THR A 60 13.68 6.14 -3.56
C THR A 60 14.79 5.11 -3.55
N ASP A 61 16.02 5.54 -3.87
CA ASP A 61 17.20 4.67 -3.80
C ASP A 61 17.50 4.17 -2.39
N GLU A 62 17.19 4.97 -1.37
CA GLU A 62 17.38 4.59 0.01
C GLU A 62 16.45 3.43 0.38
N HIS A 63 15.17 3.54 0.08
CA HIS A 63 14.21 2.45 0.34
C HIS A 63 14.52 1.21 -0.49
N LEU A 64 14.92 1.35 -1.75
CA LEU A 64 15.31 0.20 -2.57
C LEU A 64 16.50 -0.56 -1.97
N LYS A 65 17.50 0.14 -1.41
CA LYS A 65 18.61 -0.50 -0.68
C LYS A 65 18.12 -1.23 0.58
N ASN A 66 17.23 -0.60 1.34
CA ASN A 66 16.63 -1.22 2.53
C ASN A 66 15.84 -2.49 2.15
N LEU A 67 15.09 -2.46 1.07
CA LEU A 67 14.33 -3.60 0.55
C LEU A 67 15.21 -4.76 0.11
N VAL A 68 16.35 -4.47 -0.56
CA VAL A 68 17.35 -5.51 -0.89
C VAL A 68 17.89 -6.15 0.38
N ALA A 69 18.33 -5.35 1.35
CA ALA A 69 18.84 -5.86 2.63
C ALA A 69 17.78 -6.69 3.38
N ARG A 70 16.53 -6.23 3.41
CA ARG A 70 15.40 -6.94 4.04
C ARG A 70 15.12 -8.28 3.36
N ARG A 71 15.07 -8.29 2.04
CA ARG A 71 14.87 -9.50 1.25
C ARG A 71 15.98 -10.52 1.50
N ASP A 72 17.23 -10.09 1.45
CA ASP A 72 18.39 -10.97 1.65
C ASP A 72 18.43 -11.54 3.08
N HIS A 73 18.03 -10.74 4.07
CA HIS A 73 17.90 -11.20 5.45
C HIS A 73 16.74 -12.20 5.61
N ALA A 74 15.58 -11.90 5.01
CA ALA A 74 14.41 -12.77 5.11
C ALA A 74 14.62 -14.12 4.39
N ALA A 75 15.42 -14.14 3.34
CA ALA A 75 15.76 -15.34 2.56
C ALA A 75 14.53 -16.17 2.11
N LEU A 76 13.43 -15.50 1.79
CA LEU A 76 12.17 -16.13 1.39
C LEU A 76 12.14 -16.33 -0.13
N PRO A 77 11.84 -17.56 -0.62
CA PRO A 77 11.86 -17.85 -2.06
C PRO A 77 10.77 -17.14 -2.86
N ASN A 78 9.70 -16.71 -2.19
CA ASN A 78 8.56 -16.02 -2.77
C ASN A 78 8.65 -14.48 -2.67
N LEU A 79 9.75 -13.93 -2.14
CA LEU A 79 9.99 -12.48 -2.08
C LEU A 79 10.97 -12.06 -3.19
N LEU A 80 10.45 -11.37 -4.19
CA LEU A 80 11.20 -10.96 -5.38
C LEU A 80 12.17 -9.80 -5.08
N PRO A 81 13.18 -9.56 -5.94
CA PRO A 81 13.98 -8.34 -5.89
C PRO A 81 13.09 -7.09 -6.01
N PRO A 82 13.38 -6.01 -5.28
CA PRO A 82 12.59 -4.79 -5.37
C PRO A 82 12.71 -4.13 -6.75
N VAL A 83 11.65 -3.48 -7.20
CA VAL A 83 11.63 -2.68 -8.42
C VAL A 83 11.46 -1.20 -8.07
N ARG A 84 12.12 -0.32 -8.83
CA ARG A 84 11.83 1.10 -8.77
C ARG A 84 10.49 1.36 -9.43
N LEU A 85 9.56 1.96 -8.70
CA LEU A 85 8.25 2.31 -9.22
C LEU A 85 7.79 3.63 -8.63
N ASP A 86 7.63 4.63 -9.49
CA ASP A 86 6.86 5.83 -9.21
C ASP A 86 5.44 5.62 -9.76
N VAL A 87 4.44 5.73 -8.89
CA VAL A 87 3.05 5.51 -9.31
C VAL A 87 2.57 6.56 -10.32
N ALA A 88 3.21 7.73 -10.37
CA ALA A 88 2.88 8.82 -11.31
C ALA A 88 3.55 8.64 -12.70
N GLU A 89 4.53 7.74 -12.83
CA GLU A 89 5.26 7.48 -14.08
C GLU A 89 4.71 6.24 -14.79
N PHE A 90 4.54 6.32 -16.12
CA PHE A 90 3.98 5.23 -16.92
C PHE A 90 4.85 4.92 -18.14
N PRO A 91 4.91 3.62 -18.58
CA PRO A 91 4.25 2.46 -17.96
C PRO A 91 4.97 2.02 -16.67
N TRP A 92 4.23 1.39 -15.74
CA TRP A 92 4.86 0.76 -14.59
C TRP A 92 5.81 -0.36 -15.02
N PRO A 93 6.94 -0.58 -14.32
CA PRO A 93 7.95 -1.59 -14.67
C PRO A 93 7.52 -3.01 -14.26
N VAL A 94 6.24 -3.24 -14.11
CA VAL A 94 5.62 -4.53 -13.80
C VAL A 94 4.54 -4.82 -14.83
N SER A 95 4.40 -6.09 -15.19
CA SER A 95 3.35 -6.56 -16.08
C SER A 95 2.06 -6.86 -15.30
N ALA A 96 1.30 -7.89 -15.66
CA ALA A 96 0.13 -8.30 -14.90
C ALA A 96 0.49 -8.80 -13.49
N VAL A 97 -0.25 -8.32 -12.49
CA VAL A 97 -0.20 -8.80 -11.11
C VAL A 97 -1.59 -9.24 -10.66
N SER A 98 -1.64 -10.09 -9.63
CA SER A 98 -2.91 -10.67 -9.16
C SER A 98 -3.58 -9.83 -8.07
N ALA A 99 -2.81 -9.00 -7.39
CA ALA A 99 -3.30 -8.05 -6.38
C ALA A 99 -2.28 -6.93 -6.19
N ILE A 100 -2.75 -5.80 -5.65
CA ILE A 100 -1.89 -4.70 -5.20
C ILE A 100 -2.19 -4.41 -3.74
N TYR A 101 -1.15 -4.14 -2.96
CA TYR A 101 -1.25 -3.64 -1.59
C TYR A 101 -0.47 -2.35 -1.44
N ASN A 102 -1.01 -1.43 -0.64
CA ASN A 102 -0.35 -0.17 -0.27
C ASN A 102 -0.72 0.26 1.15
N ALA A 103 0.26 0.75 1.91
CA ALA A 103 0.06 1.33 3.23
C ALA A 103 0.52 2.79 3.26
N ASN A 104 -0.38 3.70 3.61
CA ASN A 104 -0.16 5.12 3.88
C ASN A 104 0.40 5.97 2.72
N MET A 105 0.87 5.42 1.62
CA MET A 105 1.52 6.18 0.55
C MET A 105 0.66 7.34 0.07
N ILE A 106 -0.64 7.13 -0.18
CA ILE A 106 -1.55 8.17 -0.69
C ILE A 106 -1.70 9.37 0.27
N HIS A 107 -1.43 9.19 1.56
CA HIS A 107 -1.46 10.26 2.56
C HIS A 107 -0.11 10.99 2.69
N ILE A 108 1.00 10.26 2.41
CA ILE A 108 2.39 10.74 2.56
C ILE A 108 3.00 11.02 1.17
N SER A 109 2.18 11.49 0.26
CA SER A 109 2.56 11.84 -1.12
C SER A 109 1.62 12.92 -1.67
N PRO A 110 2.00 13.63 -2.75
CA PRO A 110 1.09 14.52 -3.47
C PRO A 110 -0.15 13.76 -3.99
N TRP A 111 -1.27 14.49 -4.17
CA TRP A 111 -2.52 13.92 -4.70
C TRP A 111 -2.34 13.17 -6.02
N GLN A 112 -1.38 13.61 -6.83
CA GLN A 112 -1.03 12.95 -8.09
C GLN A 112 -0.65 11.47 -7.92
N ALA A 113 -0.08 11.10 -6.77
CA ALA A 113 0.24 9.70 -6.48
C ALA A 113 -1.04 8.85 -6.28
N THR A 114 -2.12 9.42 -5.73
CA THR A 114 -3.42 8.74 -5.64
C THR A 114 -4.00 8.49 -7.04
N LEU A 115 -3.96 9.51 -7.91
CA LEU A 115 -4.39 9.36 -9.32
C LEU A 115 -3.56 8.30 -10.04
N GLY A 116 -2.24 8.37 -9.88
CA GLY A 116 -1.29 7.43 -10.47
C GLY A 116 -1.50 5.99 -10.00
N LEU A 117 -1.76 5.79 -8.69
CA LEU A 117 -2.02 4.47 -8.12
C LEU A 117 -3.21 3.78 -8.81
N PHE A 118 -4.38 4.43 -8.88
CA PHE A 118 -5.57 3.82 -9.48
C PHE A 118 -5.43 3.65 -11.00
N ARG A 119 -4.85 4.62 -11.70
CA ARG A 119 -4.55 4.50 -13.13
C ARG A 119 -3.61 3.32 -13.41
N GLY A 120 -2.51 3.20 -12.69
CA GLY A 120 -1.54 2.12 -12.88
C GLY A 120 -2.10 0.77 -12.49
N ALA A 121 -2.81 0.69 -11.36
CA ALA A 121 -3.52 -0.52 -10.95
C ALA A 121 -4.52 -0.96 -12.01
N GLY A 122 -5.26 -0.02 -12.62
CA GLY A 122 -6.18 -0.30 -13.72
C GLY A 122 -5.53 -0.94 -14.94
N ASN A 123 -4.24 -0.66 -15.19
CA ASN A 123 -3.51 -1.23 -16.32
C ASN A 123 -2.93 -2.63 -16.04
N VAL A 124 -2.60 -2.96 -14.78
CA VAL A 124 -1.88 -4.20 -14.44
C VAL A 124 -2.74 -5.25 -13.73
N LEU A 125 -3.91 -4.86 -13.20
CA LEU A 125 -4.85 -5.77 -12.57
C LEU A 125 -5.89 -6.27 -13.58
N ALA A 126 -6.23 -7.54 -13.50
CA ALA A 126 -7.38 -8.10 -14.23
C ALA A 126 -8.71 -7.74 -13.54
N SER A 127 -9.83 -7.86 -14.27
CA SER A 127 -11.18 -7.78 -13.68
C SER A 127 -11.32 -8.75 -12.50
N GLY A 128 -11.96 -8.31 -11.43
CA GLY A 128 -12.12 -9.03 -10.17
C GLY A 128 -10.91 -8.99 -9.24
N ALA A 129 -9.75 -8.49 -9.67
CA ALA A 129 -8.55 -8.44 -8.83
C ALA A 129 -8.63 -7.33 -7.76
N PRO A 130 -8.10 -7.57 -6.54
CA PRO A 130 -8.13 -6.57 -5.47
C PRO A 130 -6.96 -5.59 -5.54
N LEU A 131 -7.26 -4.32 -5.27
CA LEU A 131 -6.33 -3.32 -4.76
C LEU A 131 -6.68 -3.08 -3.29
N VAL A 132 -5.71 -3.21 -2.40
CA VAL A 132 -5.91 -3.02 -0.95
C VAL A 132 -5.10 -1.81 -0.50
N THR A 133 -5.77 -0.84 0.11
CA THR A 133 -5.12 0.35 0.67
C THR A 133 -5.38 0.44 2.18
N TYR A 134 -4.33 0.78 2.95
CA TYR A 134 -4.40 0.96 4.40
C TYR A 134 -3.98 2.38 4.77
N GLY A 135 -4.71 3.00 5.69
CA GLY A 135 -4.35 4.30 6.26
C GLY A 135 -5.47 5.00 7.03
N PRO A 136 -5.21 6.21 7.54
CA PRO A 136 -6.21 7.05 8.19
C PRO A 136 -6.98 7.84 7.13
N TYR A 137 -8.24 7.51 6.91
CA TYR A 137 -9.08 8.26 5.98
C TYR A 137 -10.00 9.22 6.73
N ALA A 138 -10.22 10.41 6.16
CA ALA A 138 -11.34 11.27 6.55
C ALA A 138 -12.63 10.72 5.93
N ILE A 139 -13.76 10.98 6.58
CA ILE A 139 -15.09 10.58 6.12
C ILE A 139 -15.96 11.84 6.07
N ASP A 140 -16.52 12.11 4.90
CA ASP A 140 -17.38 13.29 4.66
C ASP A 140 -16.71 14.61 5.10
N GLY A 141 -15.42 14.76 4.80
CA GLY A 141 -14.63 15.93 5.12
C GLY A 141 -14.18 16.04 6.59
N GLN A 142 -14.45 15.02 7.42
CA GLN A 142 -14.13 15.04 8.84
C GLN A 142 -13.11 13.96 9.21
N HIS A 143 -12.12 14.31 10.03
CA HIS A 143 -11.24 13.32 10.64
C HIS A 143 -12.01 12.46 11.64
N VAL A 144 -11.79 11.13 11.59
CA VAL A 144 -12.51 10.19 12.48
C VAL A 144 -12.02 10.23 13.92
N SER A 145 -10.94 10.94 14.21
CA SER A 145 -10.38 11.13 15.55
C SER A 145 -9.44 12.33 15.61
N ASP A 146 -9.21 12.85 16.82
CA ASP A 146 -8.23 13.90 17.05
C ASP A 146 -6.81 13.47 16.66
N SER A 147 -6.43 12.23 16.89
CA SER A 147 -5.13 11.70 16.48
C SER A 147 -4.93 11.69 14.95
N ASN A 148 -6.00 11.51 14.17
CA ASN A 148 -5.93 11.60 12.72
C ASN A 148 -5.82 13.07 12.25
N LEU A 149 -6.47 13.99 12.94
CA LEU A 149 -6.30 15.44 12.73
C LEU A 149 -4.86 15.88 13.01
N GLU A 150 -4.29 15.47 14.15
CA GLU A 150 -2.89 15.74 14.50
C GLU A 150 -1.92 15.17 13.46
N PHE A 151 -2.20 13.95 12.99
CA PHE A 151 -1.40 13.32 11.94
C PHE A 151 -1.49 14.10 10.62
N ASP A 152 -2.69 14.54 10.20
CA ASP A 152 -2.87 15.39 9.01
C ASP A 152 -2.07 16.68 9.11
N GLN A 153 -2.16 17.39 10.27
CA GLN A 153 -1.39 18.59 10.51
C GLN A 153 0.12 18.35 10.45
N SER A 154 0.59 17.24 11.04
CA SER A 154 1.99 16.83 10.96
C SER A 154 2.44 16.52 9.52
N LEU A 155 1.60 15.91 8.71
CA LEU A 155 1.88 15.65 7.30
C LEU A 155 2.01 16.97 6.53
N ARG A 156 1.04 17.86 6.66
CA ARG A 156 1.00 19.15 5.96
C ARG A 156 2.12 20.10 6.38
N SER A 157 2.58 20.02 7.63
CA SER A 157 3.74 20.80 8.10
C SER A 157 5.06 20.34 7.44
N ARG A 158 5.17 19.07 7.08
CA ARG A 158 6.35 18.51 6.37
C ARG A 158 6.29 18.77 4.87
N ASN A 159 5.10 18.62 4.29
CA ASN A 159 4.84 18.92 2.88
C ASN A 159 3.36 19.31 2.71
N PRO A 160 3.04 20.52 2.20
CA PRO A 160 1.66 20.99 2.06
C PRO A 160 0.81 20.16 1.07
N GLU A 161 1.44 19.38 0.19
CA GLU A 161 0.75 18.47 -0.73
C GLU A 161 0.34 17.13 -0.09
N TRP A 162 0.88 16.82 1.10
CA TRP A 162 0.54 15.62 1.87
C TRP A 162 -0.68 15.88 2.75
N GLY A 163 -1.30 14.81 3.21
CA GLY A 163 -2.42 14.89 4.15
C GLY A 163 -3.33 13.68 4.12
N VAL A 164 -4.12 13.56 5.15
CA VAL A 164 -5.17 12.54 5.24
C VAL A 164 -6.20 12.78 4.15
N ARG A 165 -6.44 11.76 3.31
CA ARG A 165 -7.36 11.85 2.18
C ARG A 165 -8.78 11.51 2.61
N ASP A 166 -9.74 12.22 2.04
CA ASP A 166 -11.15 11.88 2.23
C ASP A 166 -11.53 10.63 1.41
N LEU A 167 -12.29 9.73 2.02
CA LEU A 167 -12.72 8.49 1.38
C LEU A 167 -13.56 8.75 0.12
N ALA A 168 -14.42 9.78 0.14
CA ALA A 168 -15.27 10.08 -1.01
C ALA A 168 -14.44 10.54 -2.21
N ASP A 169 -13.38 11.34 -1.98
CA ASP A 169 -12.49 11.79 -3.06
C ASP A 169 -11.68 10.63 -3.64
N VAL A 170 -11.16 9.75 -2.77
CA VAL A 170 -10.44 8.56 -3.21
C VAL A 170 -11.37 7.60 -3.96
N SER A 171 -12.61 7.43 -3.50
CA SER A 171 -13.61 6.56 -4.16
C SER A 171 -13.98 7.07 -5.55
N ARG A 172 -14.04 8.40 -5.75
CA ARG A 172 -14.29 8.98 -7.08
C ARG A 172 -13.16 8.66 -8.05
N VAL A 173 -11.90 8.83 -7.60
CA VAL A 173 -10.73 8.46 -8.41
C VAL A 173 -10.73 6.96 -8.72
N ALA A 174 -11.05 6.13 -7.73
CA ALA A 174 -11.14 4.68 -7.92
C ALA A 174 -12.14 4.33 -9.01
N LEU A 175 -13.35 4.90 -8.95
CA LEU A 175 -14.43 4.67 -9.90
C LEU A 175 -14.05 5.11 -11.32
N ASP A 176 -13.38 6.26 -11.48
CA ASP A 176 -12.89 6.77 -12.76
C ASP A 176 -11.89 5.83 -13.44
N HIS A 177 -11.26 4.93 -12.66
CA HIS A 177 -10.30 3.91 -13.13
C HIS A 177 -10.84 2.48 -13.07
N GLY A 178 -12.16 2.31 -12.90
CA GLY A 178 -12.84 1.03 -12.93
C GLY A 178 -12.67 0.21 -11.65
N PHE A 179 -12.54 0.87 -10.49
CA PHE A 179 -12.53 0.21 -9.18
C PHE A 179 -13.75 0.62 -8.36
N GLU A 180 -14.37 -0.36 -7.73
CA GLU A 180 -15.43 -0.15 -6.75
C GLU A 180 -14.94 -0.49 -5.34
N LEU A 181 -15.36 0.28 -4.34
CA LEU A 181 -15.10 -0.03 -2.94
C LEU A 181 -15.96 -1.21 -2.51
N GLU A 182 -15.35 -2.38 -2.35
CA GLU A 182 -16.03 -3.60 -1.89
C GLU A 182 -16.20 -3.62 -0.37
N GLU A 183 -15.14 -3.24 0.35
CA GLU A 183 -15.14 -3.23 1.81
C GLU A 183 -14.36 -2.07 2.41
N ARG A 184 -14.90 -1.54 3.53
CA ARG A 184 -14.19 -0.66 4.45
C ARG A 184 -14.11 -1.33 5.81
N ILE A 185 -12.89 -1.72 6.22
CA ILE A 185 -12.63 -2.47 7.45
C ILE A 185 -11.98 -1.52 8.45
N ALA A 186 -12.61 -1.34 9.62
CA ALA A 186 -12.04 -0.58 10.71
C ALA A 186 -10.81 -1.31 11.27
N MET A 187 -9.72 -0.56 11.46
CA MET A 187 -8.44 -1.06 11.93
C MET A 187 -8.00 -0.35 13.21
N PRO A 188 -7.06 -0.93 13.98
CA PRO A 188 -6.52 -0.25 15.16
C PRO A 188 -6.00 1.16 14.85
N ALA A 189 -6.00 2.02 15.87
CA ALA A 189 -5.54 3.41 15.82
C ALA A 189 -6.27 4.26 14.76
N ASN A 190 -7.59 4.08 14.64
CA ASN A 190 -8.48 4.87 13.77
C ASN A 190 -8.07 4.85 12.29
N ASN A 191 -7.46 3.74 11.83
CA ASN A 191 -7.19 3.50 10.44
C ASN A 191 -8.29 2.66 9.80
N PHE A 192 -8.24 2.55 8.48
CA PHE A 192 -9.07 1.64 7.70
C PHE A 192 -8.19 0.82 6.75
N THR A 193 -8.60 -0.41 6.49
CA THR A 193 -8.22 -1.12 5.28
C THR A 193 -9.39 -1.04 4.31
N LEU A 194 -9.12 -0.54 3.11
CA LEU A 194 -10.08 -0.44 2.03
C LEU A 194 -9.76 -1.50 0.98
N VAL A 195 -10.75 -2.28 0.61
CA VAL A 195 -10.65 -3.28 -0.46
C VAL A 195 -11.39 -2.74 -1.67
N TRP A 196 -10.63 -2.46 -2.72
CA TRP A 196 -11.15 -2.03 -4.01
C TRP A 196 -11.14 -3.21 -4.96
N ARG A 197 -12.21 -3.40 -5.71
CA ARG A 197 -12.34 -4.47 -6.70
C ARG A 197 -12.33 -3.88 -8.11
N LYS A 198 -11.47 -4.41 -8.97
CA LYS A 198 -11.44 -4.05 -10.40
C LYS A 198 -12.69 -4.57 -11.09
N GLY A 199 -13.45 -3.69 -11.77
CA GLY A 199 -14.61 -4.05 -12.59
C GLY A 199 -14.25 -4.70 -13.93
#